data_58d1c0956dd724473a13d03b82b4f757
#
_entry.id   58d1c0956dd724473a13d03b82b4f757
#
_cell.length_a   1.000
_cell.length_b   1.000
_cell.length_c   1.000
_cell.angle_alpha   90.00
_cell.angle_beta   90.00
_cell.angle_gamma   90.00
#
_symmetry.space_group_name_H-M   'P 1'
#
loop_
_entity.id
_entity.type
_entity.pdbx_description
1 polymer ?
#
loop_
_entity_poly.entity_id
_entity_poly.type
_entity_poly.pdbx_seq_one_letter_code
_entity_poly.pdbx_strand_id
1 'polypeptide(L)' 'MKKKLENHIGKKISVYHEDRIIKTGTVYEVGMCGDFIGIKLKNVCVEDLDLGTRQFKNNTLSLLYEDEIEDYVTFLED' A
#
# COMPACT_ATOMS: atom_id res chain seq x y z
N MET A 1 9.20 4.92 -10.34
CA MET A 1 8.14 4.25 -9.52
C MET A 1 7.51 5.19 -8.51
N LYS A 2 8.29 5.96 -7.75
CA LYS A 2 7.72 6.94 -6.83
C LYS A 2 6.76 7.92 -7.52
N LYS A 3 7.12 8.43 -8.69
CA LYS A 3 6.25 9.34 -9.46
C LYS A 3 4.93 8.69 -9.84
N LYS A 4 4.95 7.40 -10.18
CA LYS A 4 3.74 6.66 -10.51
C LYS A 4 2.82 6.57 -9.30
N LEU A 5 3.39 6.31 -8.12
CA LEU A 5 2.63 6.28 -6.88
C LEU A 5 2.06 7.65 -6.52
N GLU A 6 2.84 8.72 -6.71
CA GLU A 6 2.36 10.07 -6.46
C GLU A 6 1.16 10.44 -7.33
N ASN A 7 1.11 9.93 -8.55
CA ASN A 7 -0.04 10.14 -9.43
C ASN A 7 -1.28 9.39 -8.96
N HIS A 8 -1.14 8.48 -8.01
CA HIS A 8 -2.25 7.72 -7.44
C HIS A 8 -2.69 8.22 -6.08
N ILE A 9 -2.17 9.36 -5.62
CA ILE A 9 -2.64 9.97 -4.37
C ILE A 9 -4.13 10.30 -4.50
N GLY A 10 -4.92 9.85 -3.54
CA GLY A 10 -6.37 9.94 -3.57
C GLY A 10 -7.06 8.74 -4.19
N LYS A 11 -6.30 7.80 -4.73
CA LYS A 11 -6.84 6.59 -5.35
C LYS A 11 -6.51 5.36 -4.52
N LYS A 12 -7.26 4.29 -4.78
CA LYS A 12 -7.05 3.03 -4.06
C LYS A 12 -5.95 2.20 -4.68
N ILE A 13 -5.14 1.62 -3.82
CA ILE A 13 -4.15 0.62 -4.21
C ILE A 13 -4.24 -0.58 -3.26
N SER A 14 -3.71 -1.69 -3.72
CA SER A 14 -3.53 -2.88 -2.91
C SER A 14 -2.05 -3.16 -2.79
N VAL A 15 -1.57 -3.37 -1.56
CA VAL A 15 -0.16 -3.70 -1.30
C VAL A 15 -0.10 -5.09 -0.72
N TYR A 16 0.65 -5.95 -1.38
CA TYR A 16 0.88 -7.31 -0.95
C TYR A 16 2.11 -7.35 -0.03
N HIS A 17 1.94 -7.91 1.16
CA HIS A 17 3.03 -8.06 2.11
C HIS A 17 3.22 -9.54 2.43
N GLU A 18 4.44 -10.02 2.24
CA GLU A 18 4.87 -11.33 2.72
C GLU A 18 3.80 -12.41 2.64
N ASP A 19 3.53 -12.89 1.46
CA ASP A 19 2.75 -14.09 1.19
C ASP A 19 1.34 -14.20 1.79
N ARG A 20 0.99 -13.39 2.79
CA ARG A 20 -0.26 -13.62 3.53
C ARG A 20 -1.08 -12.40 3.87
N ILE A 21 -0.53 -11.23 3.68
CA ILE A 21 -1.22 -9.99 4.06
C ILE A 21 -1.36 -9.09 2.85
N ILE A 22 -2.57 -8.70 2.56
CA ILE A 22 -2.87 -7.71 1.53
C ILE A 22 -3.50 -6.51 2.23
N LYS A 23 -2.90 -5.34 2.04
CA LYS A 23 -3.46 -4.08 2.53
C LYS A 23 -4.06 -3.34 1.36
N THR A 24 -5.32 -3.00 1.46
CA THR A 24 -6.00 -2.18 0.46
C THR A 24 -6.44 -0.88 1.12
N GLY A 25 -6.11 0.23 0.51
CA GLY A 25 -6.45 1.52 1.07
C GLY A 25 -6.27 2.64 0.06
N THR A 26 -6.53 3.85 0.51
CA THR A 26 -6.37 5.06 -0.32
C THR A 26 -5.04 5.71 -0.01
N VAL A 27 -4.24 5.92 -1.04
CA VAL A 27 -2.93 6.59 -0.90
C VAL A 27 -3.18 8.06 -0.56
N TYR A 28 -2.53 8.57 0.49
CA TYR A 28 -2.60 9.99 0.79
C TYR A 28 -1.22 10.65 0.87
N GLU A 29 -0.17 9.88 1.01
CA GLU A 29 1.19 10.42 1.00
C GLU A 29 2.18 9.36 0.53
N VAL A 30 3.15 9.79 -0.27
CA VAL A 30 4.24 8.94 -0.74
C VAL A 30 5.54 9.71 -0.51
N GLY A 31 6.53 9.06 0.06
CA GLY A 31 7.82 9.68 0.32
C GLY A 31 8.95 8.67 0.35
N MET A 32 10.16 9.17 0.40
CA MET A 32 11.33 8.33 0.55
C MET A 32 11.72 8.22 2.01
N CYS A 33 12.10 7.02 2.41
CA CYS A 33 12.52 6.71 3.77
C CYS A 33 13.80 5.87 3.66
N GLY A 34 14.94 6.55 3.50
CA GLY A 34 16.19 5.88 3.15
C GLY A 34 16.10 5.25 1.77
N ASP A 35 16.34 3.94 1.70
CA ASP A 35 16.25 3.19 0.45
C ASP A 35 14.83 2.70 0.16
N PHE A 36 13.89 2.97 1.07
CA PHE A 36 12.51 2.52 0.93
C PHE A 36 11.62 3.63 0.40
N ILE A 37 10.58 3.21 -0.31
CA ILE A 37 9.47 4.09 -0.63
C ILE A 37 8.42 3.88 0.46
N GLY A 38 8.05 4.94 1.16
CA GLY A 38 7.01 4.91 2.18
C GLY A 38 5.67 5.29 1.57
N ILE A 39 4.70 4.41 1.70
CA ILE A 39 3.35 4.63 1.18
C ILE A 39 2.40 4.71 2.36
N LYS A 40 1.79 5.87 2.54
CA LYS A 40 0.80 6.07 3.61
C LYS A 40 -0.60 5.88 3.04
N LEU A 41 -1.34 4.97 3.66
CA LEU A 41 -2.69 4.61 3.26
C LEU A 41 -3.67 4.97 4.38
N LYS A 42 -4.87 5.38 3.99
CA LYS A 42 -5.98 5.60 4.91
C LYS A 42 -7.14 4.67 4.56
N ASN A 43 -8.04 4.47 5.52
CA ASN A 43 -9.20 3.58 5.35
C ASN A 43 -8.76 2.18 4.92
N VAL A 44 -7.78 1.64 5.63
CA VAL A 44 -7.12 0.40 5.23
C VAL A 44 -7.96 -0.81 5.61
N CYS A 45 -8.11 -1.71 4.64
CA CYS A 45 -8.62 -3.04 4.85
C CYS A 45 -7.44 -4.00 4.73
N VAL A 46 -7.20 -4.79 5.76
CA VAL A 46 -6.15 -5.80 5.75
C VAL A 46 -6.80 -7.17 5.61
N GLU A 47 -6.42 -7.88 4.58
CA GLU A 47 -6.84 -9.26 4.36
C GLU A 47 -5.69 -10.18 4.72
N ASP A 48 -5.87 -10.96 5.78
CA ASP A 48 -4.91 -11.95 6.21
C ASP A 48 -5.48 -13.32 5.84
N LEU A 49 -4.74 -14.08 5.07
CA LEU A 49 -5.22 -15.38 4.58
C LEU A 49 -5.44 -16.40 5.71
N ASP A 50 -4.75 -16.22 6.83
CA ASP A 50 -4.90 -17.10 7.98
C ASP A 50 -5.96 -16.63 8.97
N LEU A 51 -6.07 -15.30 9.16
CA LEU A 51 -6.90 -14.71 10.22
C LEU A 51 -8.18 -14.04 9.72
N GLY A 52 -8.34 -13.94 8.42
CA GLY A 52 -9.49 -13.28 7.82
C GLY A 52 -9.29 -11.78 7.61
N THR A 53 -10.34 -11.13 7.16
CA THR A 53 -10.30 -9.72 6.79
C THR A 53 -10.54 -8.81 7.99
N ARG A 54 -9.74 -7.77 8.10
CA ARG A 54 -9.87 -6.75 9.14
C ARG A 54 -9.87 -5.37 8.52
N GLN A 55 -10.71 -4.48 9.03
CA GLN A 55 -10.72 -3.09 8.61
C GLN A 55 -10.07 -2.22 9.67
N PHE A 56 -9.23 -1.30 9.25
CA PHE A 56 -8.62 -0.30 10.11
C PHE A 56 -9.03 1.07 9.63
N LYS A 57 -9.54 1.89 10.53
CA LYS A 57 -9.85 3.29 10.23
C LYS A 57 -8.60 4.16 10.30
N ASN A 58 -7.55 3.66 10.91
CA ASN A 58 -6.31 4.38 11.09
C ASN A 58 -5.42 4.28 9.87
N ASN A 59 -4.52 5.25 9.74
CA ASN A 59 -3.55 5.29 8.67
C ASN A 59 -2.48 4.23 8.90
N THR A 60 -2.02 3.61 7.83
CA THR A 60 -0.90 2.68 7.88
C THR A 60 0.22 3.15 6.98
N LEU A 61 1.43 2.74 7.32
CA LEU A 61 2.62 2.98 6.52
C LEU A 61 3.13 1.65 5.98
N SER A 62 3.38 1.60 4.69
CA SER A 62 4.02 0.46 4.04
C SER A 62 5.36 0.90 3.48
N LEU A 63 6.41 0.12 3.74
CA LEU A 63 7.76 0.40 3.26
C LEU A 63 8.16 -0.69 2.27
N LEU A 64 8.52 -0.27 1.06
CA LEU A 64 8.92 -1.17 0.00
C LEU A 64 10.15 -0.63 -0.70
N TYR A 65 11.02 -1.52 -1.17
CA TYR A 65 12.07 -1.13 -2.09
C TYR A 65 11.44 -0.75 -3.43
N GLU A 66 12.12 0.13 -4.16
CA GLU A 66 11.60 0.60 -5.44
C GLU A 66 11.30 -0.53 -6.43
N ASP A 67 12.16 -1.53 -6.47
CA ASP A 67 11.98 -2.68 -7.36
C ASP A 67 10.85 -3.63 -6.92
N GLU A 68 10.40 -3.53 -5.66
CA GLU A 68 9.29 -4.33 -5.16
C GLU A 68 7.92 -3.75 -5.54
N ILE A 69 7.88 -2.49 -5.94
CA ILE A 69 6.60 -1.82 -6.21
C ILE A 69 5.80 -2.54 -7.30
N GLU A 70 6.46 -2.95 -8.37
CA GLU A 70 5.79 -3.64 -9.47
C GLU A 70 5.25 -5.01 -9.07
N ASP A 71 5.94 -5.68 -8.16
CA ASP A 71 5.55 -7.02 -7.73
C ASP A 71 4.48 -7.02 -6.65
N TYR A 72 4.50 -6.01 -5.77
CA TYR A 72 3.67 -6.02 -4.57
C TYR A 72 2.57 -4.97 -4.53
N VAL A 73 2.56 -4.03 -5.45
CA VAL A 73 1.54 -2.99 -5.49
C VAL A 73 0.64 -3.18 -6.71
N THR A 74 -0.66 -3.25 -6.47
CA THR A 74 -1.67 -3.29 -7.52
C THR A 74 -2.45 -1.98 -7.50
N PHE A 75 -2.50 -1.30 -8.64
CA PHE A 75 -3.26 -0.07 -8.78
C PHE A 75 -4.69 -0.42 -9.14
N LEU A 76 -5.61 -0.09 -8.26
CA LEU A 76 -7.02 -0.36 -8.47
C LEU A 76 -7.65 0.82 -9.18
N GLU A 77 -8.58 0.54 -10.09
CA GLU A 77 -9.34 1.59 -10.74
C GLU A 77 -10.48 2.05 -9.83
N ASP A 78 -10.75 3.32 -9.90
CA ASP A 78 -11.86 3.92 -9.15
C ASP A 78 -13.21 3.52 -9.73
#